data_28d5e783b6274e01d6547d9d0c864f56
#
_entry.id   28d5e783b6274e01d6547d9d0c864f56
#
_cell.length_a   1.000
_cell.length_b   1.000
_cell.length_c   1.000
_cell.angle_alpha   90.00
_cell.angle_beta   90.00
_cell.angle_gamma   90.00
#
_symmetry.space_group_name_H-M   'P 1'
#
loop_
_entity.id
_entity.type
_entity.pdbx_description
1 polymer ?
#
loop_
_entity_poly.entity_id
_entity_poly.type
_entity_poly.pdbx_seq_one_letter_code
_entity_poly.pdbx_strand_id
1 'polypeptide(L)'
;EQAPKAVSKVFVGVSAGMVLGVPVTSFIASEVSFSMAMLFFTVANALVFVATILFIPSMPVKEKVSYGAQLSVLKKTTMWYSIIAVTLINGAMFGFFSYMSDYLKKVTEVPYNVISAVLLVYGLANIVGNVMAGKLLSINAKRSIILMPFALLVSYICLFIVGEWIGAMVIVILILGVLAGIASNNMQYMIAEAAPEAPDFANGMFLTSANLGTTIGTAVC
;
A
#
# COMPACT_ATOMS: atom_id res chain seq x y z
N GLU A 1 -1.56 10.64 -19.52
CA GLU A 1 -0.82 11.40 -18.48
C GLU A 1 -1.61 11.62 -17.17
N GLN A 2 -2.94 11.56 -17.20
CA GLN A 2 -3.76 11.82 -16.00
C GLN A 2 -4.02 10.56 -15.14
N ALA A 3 -3.99 9.36 -15.71
CA ALA A 3 -4.29 8.12 -15.02
C ALA A 3 -3.36 7.83 -13.81
N PRO A 4 -2.02 7.92 -13.90
CA PRO A 4 -1.15 7.70 -12.74
C PRO A 4 -1.39 8.69 -11.60
N LYS A 5 -1.72 9.95 -11.94
CA LYS A 5 -2.05 10.99 -10.95
C LYS A 5 -3.39 10.71 -10.25
N ALA A 6 -4.37 10.18 -10.98
CA ALA A 6 -5.67 9.81 -10.41
C ALA A 6 -5.51 8.63 -9.45
N VAL A 7 -4.78 7.59 -9.86
CA VAL A 7 -4.47 6.42 -9.03
C VAL A 7 -3.73 6.82 -7.77
N SER A 8 -2.72 7.70 -7.87
CA SER A 8 -1.98 8.16 -6.68
C SER A 8 -2.86 8.89 -5.67
N LYS A 9 -3.88 9.64 -6.12
CA LYS A 9 -4.86 10.29 -5.22
C LYS A 9 -5.72 9.26 -4.47
N VAL A 10 -6.09 8.17 -5.12
CA VAL A 10 -6.81 7.07 -4.46
C VAL A 10 -5.94 6.44 -3.37
N PHE A 11 -4.66 6.19 -3.64
CA PHE A 11 -3.74 5.66 -2.64
C PHE A 11 -3.46 6.62 -1.48
N VAL A 12 -3.50 7.93 -1.70
CA VAL A 12 -3.48 8.91 -0.60
C VAL A 12 -4.67 8.67 0.34
N GLY A 13 -5.86 8.42 -0.20
CA GLY A 13 -7.04 8.06 0.60
C GLY A 13 -6.86 6.77 1.41
N VAL A 14 -6.29 5.73 0.78
CA VAL A 14 -5.97 4.46 1.46
C VAL A 14 -4.99 4.70 2.62
N SER A 15 -3.91 5.45 2.37
CA SER A 15 -2.90 5.76 3.40
C SER A 15 -3.48 6.61 4.53
N ALA A 16 -4.31 7.62 4.21
CA ALA A 16 -5.00 8.43 5.20
C ALA A 16 -5.94 7.57 6.07
N GLY A 17 -6.64 6.61 5.45
CA GLY A 17 -7.46 5.64 6.17
C GLY A 17 -6.65 4.78 7.15
N MET A 18 -5.46 4.32 6.76
CA MET A 18 -4.57 3.57 7.64
C MET A 18 -4.04 4.44 8.79
N VAL A 19 -3.61 5.67 8.49
CA VAL A 19 -3.03 6.61 9.48
C VAL A 19 -4.05 7.06 10.52
N LEU A 20 -5.28 7.31 10.11
CA LEU A 20 -6.35 7.81 11.00
C LEU A 20 -7.24 6.68 11.53
N GLY A 21 -7.56 5.70 10.68
CA GLY A 21 -8.50 4.64 11.01
C GLY A 21 -8.00 3.73 12.13
N VAL A 22 -6.74 3.29 12.06
CA VAL A 22 -6.17 2.39 13.08
C VAL A 22 -6.10 3.06 14.46
N PRO A 23 -5.54 4.28 14.65
CA PRO A 23 -5.54 4.94 15.95
C PRO A 23 -6.95 5.25 16.47
N VAL A 24 -7.86 5.73 15.62
CA VAL A 24 -9.23 6.07 16.03
C VAL A 24 -9.97 4.82 16.50
N THR A 25 -9.89 3.73 15.75
CA THR A 25 -10.57 2.48 16.14
C THR A 25 -9.93 1.82 17.36
N SER A 26 -8.60 1.89 17.49
CA SER A 26 -7.91 1.40 18.68
C SER A 26 -8.32 2.20 19.92
N PHE A 27 -8.42 3.52 19.81
CA PHE A 27 -8.88 4.40 20.89
C PHE A 27 -10.33 4.05 21.29
N ILE A 28 -11.24 3.92 20.32
CA ILE A 28 -12.64 3.54 20.61
C ILE A 28 -12.70 2.16 21.28
N ALA A 29 -11.90 1.21 20.81
CA ALA A 29 -11.88 -0.15 21.37
C ALA A 29 -11.37 -0.18 22.81
N SER A 30 -10.36 0.63 23.15
CA SER A 30 -9.75 0.67 24.49
C SER A 30 -10.58 1.48 25.47
N GLU A 31 -11.10 2.65 25.09
CA GLU A 31 -11.78 3.57 26.01
C GLU A 31 -13.29 3.30 26.12
N VAL A 32 -13.91 2.70 25.12
CA VAL A 32 -15.37 2.47 25.11
C VAL A 32 -15.68 0.99 25.07
N SER A 33 -15.53 0.35 23.93
CA SER A 33 -15.66 -1.10 23.76
C SER A 33 -15.31 -1.55 22.33
N PHE A 34 -14.98 -2.83 22.18
CA PHE A 34 -14.77 -3.44 20.87
C PHE A 34 -16.03 -3.35 19.97
N SER A 35 -17.22 -3.52 20.55
CA SER A 35 -18.48 -3.39 19.81
C SER A 35 -18.70 -2.00 19.24
N MET A 36 -18.31 -0.95 19.96
CA MET A 36 -18.38 0.43 19.46
C MET A 36 -17.37 0.71 18.36
N ALA A 37 -16.18 0.10 18.40
CA ALA A 37 -15.23 0.17 17.29
C ALA A 37 -15.80 -0.50 16.03
N MET A 38 -16.48 -1.64 16.16
CA MET A 38 -17.16 -2.31 15.04
C MET A 38 -18.33 -1.47 14.51
N LEU A 39 -19.10 -0.82 15.40
CA LEU A 39 -20.18 0.09 15.01
C LEU A 39 -19.63 1.29 14.21
N PHE A 40 -18.49 1.86 14.64
CA PHE A 40 -17.82 2.92 13.90
C PHE A 40 -17.49 2.51 12.46
N PHE A 41 -16.92 1.32 12.25
CA PHE A 41 -16.68 0.79 10.91
C PHE A 41 -17.97 0.61 10.12
N THR A 42 -19.01 0.09 10.75
CA THR A 42 -20.33 -0.10 10.10
C THR A 42 -20.91 1.22 9.61
N VAL A 43 -20.92 2.24 10.47
CA VAL A 43 -21.40 3.58 10.12
C VAL A 43 -20.54 4.22 9.04
N ALA A 44 -19.22 4.13 9.15
CA ALA A 44 -18.30 4.66 8.12
C ALA A 44 -18.56 4.01 6.76
N ASN A 45 -18.70 2.68 6.70
CA ASN A 45 -19.01 1.98 5.45
C ASN A 45 -20.41 2.35 4.91
N ALA A 46 -21.40 2.51 5.77
CA ALA A 46 -22.74 2.95 5.35
C ALA A 46 -22.70 4.37 4.75
N LEU A 47 -21.94 5.28 5.34
CA LEU A 47 -21.75 6.63 4.80
C LEU A 47 -21.05 6.61 3.44
N VAL A 48 -19.98 5.79 3.30
CA VAL A 48 -19.29 5.61 2.00
C VAL A 48 -20.23 5.02 0.96
N PHE A 49 -21.06 4.03 1.32
CA PHE A 49 -22.04 3.43 0.42
C PHE A 49 -23.06 4.47 -0.07
N VAL A 50 -23.63 5.27 0.83
CA VAL A 50 -24.55 6.35 0.47
C VAL A 50 -23.86 7.38 -0.41
N ALA A 51 -22.65 7.82 -0.03
CA ALA A 51 -21.86 8.77 -0.83
C ALA A 51 -21.58 8.23 -2.24
N THR A 52 -21.26 6.93 -2.36
CA THR A 52 -21.04 6.28 -3.65
C THR A 52 -22.28 6.38 -4.54
N ILE A 53 -23.48 6.08 -4.00
CA ILE A 53 -24.74 6.18 -4.75
C ILE A 53 -25.03 7.62 -5.17
N LEU A 54 -24.76 8.59 -4.32
CA LEU A 54 -25.11 9.98 -4.57
C LEU A 54 -24.13 10.71 -5.51
N PHE A 55 -22.83 10.41 -5.41
CA PHE A 55 -21.78 11.18 -6.07
C PHE A 55 -21.13 10.47 -7.25
N ILE A 56 -21.21 9.13 -7.33
CA ILE A 56 -20.62 8.41 -8.48
C ILE A 56 -21.69 8.24 -9.56
N PRO A 57 -21.52 8.89 -10.73
CA PRO A 57 -22.44 8.72 -11.83
C PRO A 57 -22.38 7.31 -12.40
N SER A 58 -23.51 6.81 -12.88
CA SER A 58 -23.55 5.54 -13.61
C SER A 58 -22.68 5.64 -14.87
N MET A 59 -21.62 4.85 -14.92
CA MET A 59 -20.76 4.75 -16.08
C MET A 59 -21.04 3.43 -16.80
N PRO A 60 -21.88 3.44 -17.87
CA PRO A 60 -22.14 2.21 -18.61
C PRO A 60 -20.84 1.71 -19.26
N VAL A 61 -20.59 0.41 -19.12
CA VAL A 61 -19.46 -0.25 -19.76
C VAL A 61 -19.66 -0.19 -21.26
N LYS A 62 -18.82 0.58 -21.95
CA LYS A 62 -18.94 0.80 -23.40
C LYS A 62 -18.63 -0.47 -24.22
N GLU A 63 -17.71 -1.28 -23.72
CA GLU A 63 -17.33 -2.54 -24.34
C GLU A 63 -17.22 -3.64 -23.27
N LYS A 64 -17.97 -4.73 -23.45
CA LYS A 64 -17.87 -5.91 -22.59
C LYS A 64 -16.70 -6.76 -23.08
N VAL A 65 -15.58 -6.72 -22.39
CA VAL A 65 -14.47 -7.64 -22.64
C VAL A 65 -14.92 -9.05 -22.28
N SER A 66 -14.85 -9.98 -23.24
CA SER A 66 -15.24 -11.37 -22.99
C SER A 66 -14.36 -12.03 -21.93
N TYR A 67 -14.92 -12.96 -21.15
CA TYR A 67 -14.12 -13.69 -20.15
C TYR A 67 -12.90 -14.39 -20.76
N GLY A 68 -13.02 -14.92 -21.99
CA GLY A 68 -11.90 -15.51 -22.70
C GLY A 68 -10.76 -14.53 -23.00
N ALA A 69 -11.11 -13.29 -23.37
CA ALA A 69 -10.13 -12.22 -23.61
C ALA A 69 -9.46 -11.78 -22.31
N GLN A 70 -10.20 -11.68 -21.20
CA GLN A 70 -9.62 -11.37 -19.89
C GLN A 70 -8.64 -12.46 -19.43
N LEU A 71 -9.02 -13.73 -19.54
CA LEU A 71 -8.14 -14.85 -19.16
C LEU A 71 -6.93 -15.00 -20.11
N SER A 72 -7.02 -14.52 -21.36
CA SER A 72 -5.91 -14.56 -22.30
C SER A 72 -4.70 -13.75 -21.84
N VAL A 73 -4.92 -12.74 -21.00
CA VAL A 73 -3.85 -11.94 -20.37
C VAL A 73 -2.91 -12.80 -19.53
N LEU A 74 -3.42 -13.87 -18.90
CA LEU A 74 -2.59 -14.82 -18.13
C LEU A 74 -1.62 -15.64 -19.00
N LYS A 75 -1.78 -15.64 -20.33
CA LYS A 75 -0.83 -16.25 -21.25
C LYS A 75 0.43 -15.37 -21.47
N LYS A 76 0.36 -14.09 -21.10
CA LYS A 76 1.49 -13.17 -21.24
C LYS A 76 2.52 -13.40 -20.12
N THR A 77 3.75 -13.66 -20.50
CA THR A 77 4.86 -13.83 -19.54
C THR A 77 5.07 -12.57 -18.69
N THR A 78 4.87 -11.38 -19.27
CA THR A 78 4.97 -10.11 -18.55
C THR A 78 3.99 -10.02 -17.38
N MET A 79 2.79 -10.59 -17.53
CA MET A 79 1.79 -10.62 -16.45
C MET A 79 2.29 -11.42 -15.25
N TRP A 80 2.88 -12.58 -15.47
CA TRP A 80 3.44 -13.42 -14.41
C TRP A 80 4.63 -12.78 -13.70
N TYR A 81 5.52 -12.12 -14.44
CA TYR A 81 6.59 -11.33 -13.83
C TYR A 81 6.04 -10.21 -12.96
N SER A 82 4.99 -9.53 -13.41
CA SER A 82 4.34 -8.48 -12.63
C SER A 82 3.67 -9.04 -11.36
N ILE A 83 2.96 -10.16 -11.45
CA ILE A 83 2.34 -10.85 -10.32
C ILE A 83 3.39 -11.23 -9.27
N ILE A 84 4.48 -11.88 -9.70
CA ILE A 84 5.56 -12.30 -8.80
C ILE A 84 6.22 -11.09 -8.15
N ALA A 85 6.54 -10.06 -8.92
CA ALA A 85 7.15 -8.85 -8.40
C ALA A 85 6.26 -8.14 -7.38
N VAL A 86 4.96 -7.99 -7.67
CA VAL A 86 3.98 -7.41 -6.74
C VAL A 86 3.89 -8.23 -5.46
N THR A 87 3.80 -9.56 -5.58
CA THR A 87 3.72 -10.46 -4.42
C THR A 87 4.95 -10.32 -3.52
N LEU A 88 6.14 -10.30 -4.10
CA LEU A 88 7.39 -10.20 -3.33
C LEU A 88 7.58 -8.82 -2.69
N ILE A 89 7.36 -7.74 -3.45
CA ILE A 89 7.51 -6.36 -2.94
C ILE A 89 6.48 -6.10 -1.85
N ASN A 90 5.22 -6.46 -2.09
CA ASN A 90 4.16 -6.24 -1.11
C ASN A 90 4.37 -7.09 0.16
N GLY A 91 4.83 -8.34 -0.01
CA GLY A 91 5.21 -9.22 1.10
C GLY A 91 6.30 -8.62 1.98
N ALA A 92 7.37 -8.10 1.36
CA ALA A 92 8.45 -7.43 2.09
C ALA A 92 7.95 -6.19 2.85
N MET A 93 7.12 -5.36 2.22
CA MET A 93 6.58 -4.14 2.83
C MET A 93 5.64 -4.44 4.00
N PHE A 94 4.67 -5.33 3.81
CA PHE A 94 3.67 -5.65 4.83
C PHE A 94 4.21 -6.60 5.91
N GLY A 95 5.16 -7.48 5.57
CA GLY A 95 5.91 -8.23 6.56
C GLY A 95 6.60 -7.29 7.55
N PHE A 96 7.41 -6.36 7.05
CA PHE A 96 8.03 -5.34 7.89
C PHE A 96 7.02 -4.50 8.69
N PHE A 97 5.98 -3.98 8.04
CA PHE A 97 4.98 -3.12 8.68
C PHE A 97 4.27 -3.83 9.84
N SER A 98 3.92 -5.11 9.66
CA SER A 98 3.22 -5.90 10.68
C SER A 98 4.04 -6.12 11.95
N TYR A 99 5.36 -6.26 11.80
CA TYR A 99 6.28 -6.48 12.92
C TYR A 99 7.04 -5.23 13.37
N MET A 100 6.76 -4.07 12.75
CA MET A 100 7.48 -2.82 13.05
C MET A 100 7.36 -2.42 14.51
N SER A 101 6.19 -2.59 15.14
CA SER A 101 6.02 -2.30 16.57
C SER A 101 6.88 -3.20 17.46
N ASP A 102 6.94 -4.49 17.15
CA ASP A 102 7.78 -5.44 17.87
C ASP A 102 9.27 -5.17 17.67
N TYR A 103 9.66 -4.82 16.45
CA TYR A 103 11.01 -4.40 16.11
C TYR A 103 11.44 -3.18 16.95
N LEU A 104 10.63 -2.13 16.97
CA LEU A 104 10.88 -0.91 17.74
C LEU A 104 11.00 -1.18 19.24
N LYS A 105 10.18 -2.09 19.75
CA LYS A 105 10.19 -2.48 21.15
C LYS A 105 11.40 -3.34 21.54
N LYS A 106 11.77 -4.33 20.69
CA LYS A 106 12.76 -5.35 21.03
C LYS A 106 14.18 -5.01 20.59
N VAL A 107 14.35 -4.30 19.48
CA VAL A 107 15.67 -3.97 18.89
C VAL A 107 16.11 -2.58 19.27
N THR A 108 15.21 -1.60 19.15
CA THR A 108 15.53 -0.20 19.45
C THR A 108 15.20 0.18 20.88
N GLU A 109 14.47 -0.67 21.62
CA GLU A 109 14.05 -0.48 23.02
C GLU A 109 13.29 0.85 23.25
N VAL A 110 12.48 1.26 22.26
CA VAL A 110 11.75 2.52 22.28
C VAL A 110 10.55 2.44 23.23
N PRO A 111 10.29 3.46 24.07
CA PRO A 111 9.10 3.53 24.89
C PRO A 111 7.81 3.48 24.08
N TYR A 112 6.76 2.86 24.65
CA TYR A 112 5.51 2.58 23.95
C TYR A 112 4.83 3.82 23.33
N ASN A 113 4.89 4.96 24.02
CA ASN A 113 4.36 6.24 23.53
C ASN A 113 5.09 6.73 22.26
N VAL A 114 6.39 6.45 22.13
CA VAL A 114 7.19 6.82 20.96
C VAL A 114 6.90 5.89 19.77
N ILE A 115 6.63 4.60 20.02
CA ILE A 115 6.24 3.65 18.97
C ILE A 115 5.02 4.17 18.19
N SER A 116 3.99 4.61 18.89
CA SER A 116 2.78 5.16 18.26
C SER A 116 3.08 6.38 17.40
N ALA A 117 3.99 7.26 17.86
CA ALA A 117 4.42 8.41 17.08
C ALA A 117 5.20 7.99 15.82
N VAL A 118 6.09 7.00 15.91
CA VAL A 118 6.85 6.49 14.75
C VAL A 118 5.90 5.86 13.70
N LEU A 119 4.91 5.08 14.14
CA LEU A 119 3.89 4.52 13.25
C LEU A 119 3.06 5.60 12.54
N LEU A 120 2.66 6.63 13.28
CA LEU A 120 1.95 7.77 12.70
C LEU A 120 2.81 8.47 11.64
N VAL A 121 4.05 8.74 11.96
CA VAL A 121 4.99 9.43 11.06
C VAL A 121 5.31 8.58 9.82
N TYR A 122 5.45 7.26 9.97
CA TYR A 122 5.55 6.32 8.84
C TYR A 122 4.34 6.43 7.92
N GLY A 123 3.13 6.45 8.47
CA GLY A 123 1.91 6.60 7.68
C GLY A 123 1.83 7.95 6.96
N LEU A 124 2.21 9.05 7.61
CA LEU A 124 2.30 10.37 6.97
C LEU A 124 3.35 10.38 5.84
N ALA A 125 4.50 9.76 6.05
CA ALA A 125 5.52 9.59 5.03
C ALA A 125 5.00 8.77 3.83
N ASN A 126 4.18 7.76 4.08
CA ASN A 126 3.53 6.97 3.01
C ASN A 126 2.59 7.84 2.15
N ILE A 127 1.83 8.77 2.76
CA ILE A 127 1.02 9.74 2.01
C ILE A 127 1.89 10.59 1.09
N VAL A 128 3.02 11.09 1.60
CA VAL A 128 3.98 11.85 0.78
C VAL A 128 4.50 10.99 -0.39
N GLY A 129 4.83 9.73 -0.12
CA GLY A 129 5.25 8.76 -1.14
C GLY A 129 4.20 8.56 -2.24
N ASN A 130 2.93 8.44 -1.88
CA ASN A 130 1.84 8.33 -2.86
C ASN A 130 1.73 9.56 -3.76
N VAL A 131 1.85 10.76 -3.21
CA VAL A 131 1.86 12.01 -4.01
C VAL A 131 3.07 12.06 -4.95
N MET A 132 4.24 11.67 -4.46
CA MET A 132 5.46 11.62 -5.28
C MET A 132 5.37 10.58 -6.40
N ALA A 133 4.74 9.43 -6.14
CA ALA A 133 4.56 8.36 -7.13
C ALA A 133 3.85 8.84 -8.39
N GLY A 134 2.79 9.63 -8.26
CA GLY A 134 2.07 10.18 -9.39
C GLY A 134 2.95 11.03 -10.32
N LYS A 135 3.89 11.79 -9.75
CA LYS A 135 4.88 12.56 -10.54
C LYS A 135 5.95 11.65 -11.16
N LEU A 136 6.52 10.73 -10.38
CA LEU A 136 7.57 9.82 -10.85
C LEU A 136 7.09 8.94 -12.01
N LEU A 137 5.90 8.35 -11.89
CA LEU A 137 5.27 7.56 -12.94
C LEU A 137 4.96 8.39 -14.20
N SER A 138 4.57 9.65 -14.05
CA SER A 138 4.31 10.54 -15.19
C SER A 138 5.59 10.98 -15.92
N ILE A 139 6.73 11.08 -15.23
CA ILE A 139 8.01 11.46 -15.81
C ILE A 139 8.68 10.26 -16.47
N ASN A 140 8.87 9.18 -15.75
CA ASN A 140 9.52 7.96 -16.26
C ASN A 140 9.12 6.74 -15.40
N ALA A 141 8.00 6.12 -15.76
CA ALA A 141 7.46 4.96 -15.06
C ALA A 141 8.47 3.79 -15.00
N LYS A 142 9.13 3.49 -16.13
CA LYS A 142 10.10 2.39 -16.20
C LYS A 142 11.25 2.57 -15.19
N ARG A 143 11.80 3.78 -15.12
CA ARG A 143 12.87 4.09 -14.16
C ARG A 143 12.39 3.97 -12.71
N SER A 144 11.19 4.48 -12.41
CA SER A 144 10.59 4.38 -11.08
C SER A 144 10.41 2.93 -10.64
N ILE A 145 9.85 2.09 -11.53
CA ILE A 145 9.60 0.66 -11.25
C ILE A 145 10.92 -0.09 -11.01
N ILE A 146 11.93 0.14 -11.84
CA ILE A 146 13.20 -0.58 -11.73
C ILE A 146 13.98 -0.16 -10.48
N LEU A 147 14.03 1.12 -10.15
CA LEU A 147 14.83 1.61 -9.02
C LEU A 147 14.20 1.30 -7.66
N MET A 148 12.87 1.14 -7.60
CA MET A 148 12.16 1.00 -6.34
C MET A 148 12.56 -0.23 -5.51
N PRO A 149 12.66 -1.47 -6.04
CA PRO A 149 13.10 -2.62 -5.27
C PRO A 149 14.50 -2.45 -4.67
N PHE A 150 15.41 -1.81 -5.41
CA PHE A 150 16.77 -1.53 -4.92
C PHE A 150 16.76 -0.48 -3.81
N ALA A 151 15.94 0.56 -3.92
CA ALA A 151 15.79 1.56 -2.88
C ALA A 151 15.22 0.94 -1.58
N LEU A 152 14.23 0.06 -1.69
CA LEU A 152 13.71 -0.70 -0.55
C LEU A 152 14.78 -1.60 0.06
N LEU A 153 15.51 -2.37 -0.76
CA LEU A 153 16.58 -3.24 -0.30
C LEU A 153 17.64 -2.47 0.49
N VAL A 154 18.14 -1.37 -0.08
CA VAL A 154 19.13 -0.51 0.61
C VAL A 154 18.58 0.02 1.93
N SER A 155 17.32 0.47 1.96
CA SER A 155 16.69 0.99 3.17
C SER A 155 16.53 -0.09 4.25
N TYR A 156 16.20 -1.34 3.89
CA TYR A 156 16.15 -2.45 4.84
C TYR A 156 17.54 -2.83 5.37
N ILE A 157 18.57 -2.80 4.52
CA ILE A 157 19.96 -3.01 4.96
C ILE A 157 20.39 -1.88 5.92
N CYS A 158 20.09 -0.63 5.59
CA CYS A 158 20.36 0.49 6.49
C CYS A 158 19.64 0.30 7.82
N LEU A 159 18.37 -0.08 7.82
CA LEU A 159 17.59 -0.33 9.03
C LEU A 159 18.23 -1.42 9.90
N PHE A 160 18.73 -2.49 9.28
CA PHE A 160 19.45 -3.57 9.99
C PHE A 160 20.74 -3.06 10.68
N ILE A 161 21.48 -2.16 10.01
CA ILE A 161 22.73 -1.63 10.53
C ILE A 161 22.51 -0.61 11.66
N VAL A 162 21.50 0.27 11.52
CA VAL A 162 21.29 1.40 12.45
C VAL A 162 20.14 1.19 13.42
N GLY A 163 19.57 -0.01 13.47
CA GLY A 163 18.34 -0.30 14.21
C GLY A 163 18.41 -0.02 15.72
N GLU A 164 19.58 -0.11 16.32
CA GLU A 164 19.80 0.20 17.74
C GLU A 164 19.83 1.72 18.04
N TRP A 165 20.04 2.56 17.02
CA TRP A 165 20.16 4.01 17.18
C TRP A 165 18.84 4.70 16.84
N ILE A 166 18.11 5.14 17.85
CA ILE A 166 16.75 5.70 17.73
C ILE A 166 16.68 6.77 16.63
N GLY A 167 17.58 7.74 16.62
CA GLY A 167 17.54 8.85 15.65
C GLY A 167 17.72 8.40 14.20
N ALA A 168 18.71 7.54 13.94
CA ALA A 168 18.98 7.02 12.60
C ALA A 168 17.87 6.05 12.14
N MET A 169 17.36 5.20 13.03
CA MET A 169 16.27 4.28 12.79
C MET A 169 15.00 5.05 12.38
N VAL A 170 14.60 6.12 13.08
CA VAL A 170 13.43 6.93 12.74
C VAL A 170 13.55 7.51 11.32
N ILE A 171 14.74 8.02 10.96
CA ILE A 171 14.99 8.56 9.61
C ILE A 171 14.80 7.47 8.54
N VAL A 172 15.34 6.27 8.76
CA VAL A 172 15.21 5.16 7.80
C VAL A 172 13.76 4.70 7.70
N ILE A 173 13.02 4.63 8.80
CA ILE A 173 11.58 4.31 8.80
C ILE A 173 10.76 5.35 8.03
N LEU A 174 11.10 6.63 8.15
CA LEU A 174 10.48 7.69 7.34
C LEU A 174 10.73 7.48 5.84
N ILE A 175 11.97 7.18 5.47
CA ILE A 175 12.33 6.87 4.09
C ILE A 175 11.54 5.64 3.60
N LEU A 176 11.48 4.57 4.40
CA LEU A 176 10.69 3.38 4.09
C LEU A 176 9.21 3.70 3.91
N GLY A 177 8.63 4.59 4.72
CA GLY A 177 7.26 5.06 4.55
C GLY A 177 7.03 5.72 3.18
N VAL A 178 7.90 6.65 2.79
CA VAL A 178 7.84 7.29 1.46
C VAL A 178 7.99 6.25 0.34
N LEU A 179 8.97 5.37 0.44
CA LEU A 179 9.21 4.32 -0.55
C LEU A 179 8.03 3.35 -0.66
N ALA A 180 7.38 3.02 0.45
CA ALA A 180 6.19 2.17 0.46
C ALA A 180 5.02 2.81 -0.31
N GLY A 181 4.79 4.11 -0.15
CA GLY A 181 3.79 4.85 -0.94
C GLY A 181 4.11 4.85 -2.44
N ILE A 182 5.37 5.07 -2.81
CA ILE A 182 5.80 5.01 -4.22
C ILE A 182 5.66 3.58 -4.76
N ALA A 183 6.09 2.58 -4.01
CA ALA A 183 6.05 1.18 -4.42
C ALA A 183 4.61 0.69 -4.67
N SER A 184 3.65 1.08 -3.84
CA SER A 184 2.24 0.71 -4.03
C SER A 184 1.69 1.17 -5.38
N ASN A 185 1.98 2.41 -5.77
CA ASN A 185 1.59 2.94 -7.07
C ASN A 185 2.34 2.27 -8.23
N ASN A 186 3.64 2.02 -8.07
CA ASN A 186 4.46 1.34 -9.08
C ASN A 186 3.94 -0.09 -9.34
N MET A 187 3.58 -0.82 -8.28
CA MET A 187 3.03 -2.17 -8.38
C MET A 187 1.71 -2.20 -9.16
N GLN A 188 0.79 -1.29 -8.84
CA GLN A 188 -0.48 -1.20 -9.56
C GLN A 188 -0.28 -0.80 -11.01
N TYR A 189 0.58 0.20 -11.28
CA TYR A 189 0.91 0.62 -12.63
C TYR A 189 1.52 -0.51 -13.45
N MET A 190 2.42 -1.30 -12.87
CA MET A 190 3.09 -2.42 -13.54
C MET A 190 2.11 -3.50 -14.00
N ILE A 191 1.14 -3.86 -13.19
CA ILE A 191 0.10 -4.84 -13.58
C ILE A 191 -0.87 -4.24 -14.59
N ALA A 192 -1.26 -2.98 -14.43
CA ALA A 192 -2.13 -2.29 -15.39
C ALA A 192 -1.48 -2.18 -16.77
N GLU A 193 -0.17 -1.91 -16.85
CA GLU A 193 0.58 -1.87 -18.09
C GLU A 193 0.76 -3.25 -18.75
N ALA A 194 0.79 -4.32 -17.95
CA ALA A 194 0.87 -5.69 -18.47
C ALA A 194 -0.44 -6.15 -19.15
N ALA A 195 -1.59 -5.53 -18.82
CA ALA A 195 -2.90 -5.90 -19.33
C ALA A 195 -3.78 -4.68 -19.67
N PRO A 196 -3.35 -3.77 -20.56
CA PRO A 196 -4.11 -2.57 -20.88
C PRO A 196 -5.45 -2.87 -21.57
N GLU A 197 -5.59 -4.04 -22.21
CA GLU A 197 -6.81 -4.51 -22.84
C GLU A 197 -7.88 -5.03 -21.86
N ALA A 198 -7.51 -5.30 -20.62
CA ALA A 198 -8.42 -5.83 -19.58
C ALA A 198 -8.18 -5.14 -18.23
N PRO A 199 -8.46 -3.84 -18.10
CA PRO A 199 -8.10 -3.03 -16.92
C PRO A 199 -8.77 -3.53 -15.63
N ASP A 200 -10.01 -4.00 -15.68
CA ASP A 200 -10.72 -4.53 -14.51
C ASP A 200 -10.08 -5.83 -14.02
N PHE A 201 -9.73 -6.71 -14.96
CA PHE A 201 -9.00 -7.94 -14.64
C PHE A 201 -7.60 -7.66 -14.09
N ALA A 202 -6.88 -6.70 -14.67
CA ALA A 202 -5.58 -6.25 -14.18
C ALA A 202 -5.66 -5.75 -12.74
N ASN A 203 -6.67 -4.93 -12.42
CA ASN A 203 -6.89 -4.45 -11.06
C ASN A 203 -7.20 -5.59 -10.07
N GLY A 204 -8.03 -6.56 -10.48
CA GLY A 204 -8.29 -7.77 -9.70
C GLY A 204 -7.02 -8.58 -9.44
N MET A 205 -6.15 -8.75 -10.46
CA MET A 205 -4.87 -9.44 -10.33
C MET A 205 -3.89 -8.68 -9.43
N PHE A 206 -3.86 -7.34 -9.49
CA PHE A 206 -3.08 -6.54 -8.56
C PHE A 206 -3.51 -6.78 -7.11
N LEU A 207 -4.80 -6.70 -6.81
CA LEU A 207 -5.32 -6.92 -5.46
C LEU A 207 -5.02 -8.34 -4.95
N THR A 208 -5.21 -9.34 -5.81
CA THR A 208 -4.91 -10.75 -5.48
C THR A 208 -3.44 -10.95 -5.16
N SER A 209 -2.56 -10.44 -6.01
CA SER A 209 -1.10 -10.55 -5.84
C SER A 209 -0.61 -9.81 -4.59
N ALA A 210 -1.16 -8.61 -4.34
CA ALA A 210 -0.83 -7.82 -3.16
C ALA A 210 -1.26 -8.54 -1.88
N ASN A 211 -2.51 -9.05 -1.82
CA ASN A 211 -2.98 -9.79 -0.64
C ASN A 211 -2.22 -11.11 -0.43
N LEU A 212 -1.88 -11.82 -1.51
CA LEU A 212 -1.03 -13.01 -1.42
C LEU A 212 0.34 -12.65 -0.83
N GLY A 213 0.94 -11.56 -1.32
CA GLY A 213 2.19 -11.04 -0.78
C GLY A 213 2.09 -10.69 0.70
N THR A 214 1.04 -9.96 1.09
CA THR A 214 0.78 -9.63 2.51
C THR A 214 0.70 -10.91 3.35
N THR A 215 -0.08 -11.90 2.92
CA THR A 215 -0.26 -13.17 3.65
C THR A 215 1.07 -13.91 3.83
N ILE A 216 1.84 -14.04 2.75
CA ILE A 216 3.16 -14.71 2.80
C ILE A 216 4.11 -13.91 3.69
N GLY A 217 4.22 -12.58 3.47
CA GLY A 217 5.14 -11.73 4.22
C GLY A 217 4.86 -11.73 5.72
N THR A 218 3.60 -11.64 6.12
CA THR A 218 3.22 -11.66 7.54
C THR A 218 3.34 -13.05 8.19
N ALA A 219 3.30 -14.12 7.41
CA ALA A 219 3.44 -15.48 7.93
C ALA A 219 4.91 -15.92 8.09
N VAL A 220 5.84 -15.33 7.34
CA VAL A 220 7.26 -15.70 7.33
C VAL A 220 8.09 -14.86 8.31
N CYS A 221 7.69 -13.62 8.59
CA CYS A 221 8.35 -12.76 9.58
C CYS A 221 7.90 -13.07 10.98
#